data_124d5d0937014d0df760ae4478e9e6f5
#
_entry.id   124d5d0937014d0df760ae4478e9e6f5
#
_cell.length_a   1.000
_cell.length_b   1.000
_cell.length_c   1.000
_cell.angle_alpha   90.00
_cell.angle_beta   90.00
_cell.angle_gamma   90.00
#
_symmetry.space_group_name_H-M   'P 1'
#
loop_
_entity.id
_entity.type
_entity.pdbx_description
1 polymer ?
#
loop_
_entity_poly.entity_id
_entity_poly.type
_entity_poly.pdbx_seq_one_letter_code
_entity_poly.pdbx_strand_id
1 'polypeptide(L)'
;EIKQKTWEKRTAVKQEASFKLKVAEEDKDLESMLKFAARTAILTRDMKEDAQAVITALGLPIVQAPSEGEAQTAHMVKNGDAYASVSQDYDNLIFGCPVLVRNLSIEGRRKKTGTLAFQKVNPEVIMLQDVLTNLKLDVEQLIVLAILVGTDYNPGGVKGIGPKTGLKLLKEHGHDFEAIFTK
;
A
#
# COMPACT_ATOMS: atom_id res chain seq x y z
N GLU A 1 16.03 -7.51 6.47
CA GLU A 1 16.89 -7.56 5.27
C GLU A 1 16.10 -7.43 3.97
N ILE A 2 14.99 -8.16 3.78
CA ILE A 2 14.26 -8.22 2.49
C ILE A 2 13.69 -6.84 2.07
N LYS A 3 13.18 -6.05 3.00
CA LYS A 3 12.65 -4.68 2.74
C LYS A 3 13.69 -3.57 2.86
N GLN A 4 14.98 -3.87 3.00
CA GLN A 4 16.02 -2.87 3.23
C GLN A 4 16.11 -1.83 2.12
N LYS A 5 16.03 -2.24 0.85
CA LYS A 5 16.07 -1.33 -0.31
C LYS A 5 14.88 -0.36 -0.33
N THR A 6 13.70 -0.83 0.05
CA THR A 6 12.50 0.02 0.16
C THR A 6 12.66 1.02 1.30
N TRP A 7 13.20 0.58 2.43
CA TRP A 7 13.49 1.45 3.58
C TRP A 7 14.54 2.51 3.25
N GLU A 8 15.62 2.15 2.57
CA GLU A 8 16.66 3.07 2.12
C GLU A 8 16.10 4.15 1.19
N LYS A 9 15.29 3.75 0.19
CA LYS A 9 14.61 4.71 -0.71
C LYS A 9 13.69 5.66 0.06
N ARG A 10 12.87 5.14 0.98
CA ARG A 10 11.96 5.96 1.80
C ARG A 10 12.74 6.93 2.70
N THR A 11 13.88 6.50 3.24
CA THR A 11 14.77 7.34 4.07
C THR A 11 15.40 8.44 3.23
N ALA A 12 15.93 8.14 2.05
CA ALA A 12 16.49 9.12 1.14
C ALA A 12 15.47 10.21 0.73
N VAL A 13 14.24 9.80 0.39
CA VAL A 13 13.15 10.74 0.05
C VAL A 13 12.80 11.64 1.25
N LYS A 14 12.81 11.13 2.48
CA LYS A 14 12.58 11.92 3.69
C LYS A 14 13.70 12.91 3.96
N GLN A 15 14.97 12.50 3.77
CA GLN A 15 16.12 13.39 3.91
C GLN A 15 16.08 14.53 2.90
N GLU A 16 15.76 14.22 1.63
CA GLU A 16 15.58 15.25 0.59
C GLU A 16 14.43 16.20 0.93
N ALA A 17 13.31 15.68 1.42
CA ALA A 17 12.17 16.51 1.84
C ALA A 17 12.53 17.41 3.04
N SER A 18 13.33 16.90 4.00
CA SER A 18 13.82 17.68 5.15
C SER A 18 14.74 18.82 4.72
N PHE A 19 15.61 18.59 3.75
CA PHE A 19 16.45 19.64 3.18
C PHE A 19 15.60 20.73 2.48
N LYS A 20 14.64 20.31 1.64
CA LYS A 20 13.73 21.23 0.95
C LYS A 20 12.81 22.01 1.91
N LEU A 21 12.46 21.42 3.05
CA LEU A 21 11.72 22.11 4.11
C LEU A 21 12.54 23.26 4.69
N LYS A 22 13.82 23.03 5.03
CA LYS A 22 14.70 24.09 5.53
C LYS A 22 14.86 25.26 4.55
N VAL A 23 15.05 24.96 3.27
CA VAL A 23 15.11 25.99 2.23
C VAL A 23 13.79 26.78 2.15
N ALA A 24 12.65 26.10 2.19
CA ALA A 24 11.34 26.76 2.18
C ALA A 24 11.10 27.63 3.44
N GLU A 25 11.64 27.24 4.58
CA GLU A 25 11.62 28.02 5.83
C GLU A 25 12.45 29.30 5.69
N GLU A 26 13.65 29.23 5.11
CA GLU A 26 14.51 30.38 4.83
C GLU A 26 13.86 31.36 3.84
N ASP A 27 13.21 30.83 2.79
CA ASP A 27 12.51 31.59 1.77
C ASP A 27 11.12 32.10 2.22
N LYS A 28 10.64 31.67 3.40
CA LYS A 28 9.29 31.95 3.94
C LYS A 28 8.15 31.52 3.01
N ASP A 29 8.38 30.46 2.20
CA ASP A 29 7.39 29.89 1.30
C ASP A 29 6.47 28.92 2.06
N LEU A 30 5.34 29.43 2.52
CA LEU A 30 4.36 28.68 3.31
C LEU A 30 3.79 27.45 2.57
N GLU A 31 3.60 27.53 1.25
CA GLU A 31 3.06 26.42 0.48
C GLU A 31 4.06 25.25 0.42
N SER A 32 5.31 25.56 0.12
CA SER A 32 6.41 24.59 0.11
C SER A 32 6.69 24.03 1.51
N MET A 33 6.64 24.87 2.56
CA MET A 33 6.80 24.44 3.94
C MET A 33 5.74 23.38 4.30
N LEU A 34 4.46 23.62 4.08
CA LEU A 34 3.38 22.66 4.37
C LEU A 34 3.55 21.36 3.56
N LYS A 35 3.91 21.49 2.28
CA LYS A 35 4.14 20.34 1.41
C LYS A 35 5.29 19.43 1.88
N PHE A 36 6.42 20.03 2.28
CA PHE A 36 7.58 19.26 2.71
C PHE A 36 7.49 18.80 4.16
N ALA A 37 6.89 19.58 5.06
CA ALA A 37 6.61 19.16 6.43
C ALA A 37 5.77 17.86 6.48
N ALA A 38 4.72 17.76 5.65
CA ALA A 38 3.93 16.54 5.55
C ALA A 38 4.74 15.31 5.11
N ARG A 39 5.81 15.51 4.32
CA ARG A 39 6.69 14.43 3.83
C ARG A 39 7.79 14.04 4.81
N THR A 40 8.13 14.91 5.77
CA THR A 40 9.15 14.65 6.80
C THR A 40 8.57 14.00 8.05
N ALA A 41 7.24 13.94 8.18
CA ALA A 41 6.59 13.34 9.34
C ALA A 41 7.10 11.91 9.60
N ILE A 42 7.53 11.67 10.83
CA ILE A 42 8.02 10.36 11.30
C ILE A 42 7.08 9.91 12.39
N LEU A 43 6.52 8.72 12.23
CA LEU A 43 5.76 8.07 13.31
C LEU A 43 6.74 7.58 14.38
N THR A 44 6.74 8.24 15.53
CA THR A 44 7.60 7.86 16.66
C THR A 44 7.02 6.68 17.43
N ARG A 45 7.84 6.09 18.31
CA ARG A 45 7.39 5.03 19.20
C ARG A 45 6.32 5.54 20.16
N ASP A 46 6.53 6.70 20.76
CA ASP A 46 5.60 7.31 21.71
C ASP A 46 4.22 7.56 21.06
N MET A 47 4.21 8.08 19.81
CA MET A 47 2.95 8.26 19.07
C MET A 47 2.20 6.95 18.84
N LYS A 48 2.90 5.83 18.66
CA LYS A 48 2.26 4.52 18.55
C LYS A 48 1.69 4.05 19.88
N GLU A 49 2.45 4.22 20.96
CA GLU A 49 2.05 3.85 22.32
C GLU A 49 0.82 4.67 22.76
N ASP A 50 0.82 5.97 22.49
CA ASP A 50 -0.32 6.86 22.74
C ASP A 50 -1.56 6.43 21.96
N ALA A 51 -1.40 6.13 20.66
CA ALA A 51 -2.50 5.65 19.82
C ALA A 51 -3.07 4.32 20.35
N GLN A 52 -2.20 3.39 20.74
CA GLN A 52 -2.62 2.12 21.34
C GLN A 52 -3.36 2.33 22.69
N ALA A 53 -2.88 3.25 23.53
CA ALA A 53 -3.54 3.58 24.79
C ALA A 53 -4.96 4.13 24.55
N VAL A 54 -5.13 5.03 23.58
CA VAL A 54 -6.44 5.59 23.20
C VAL A 54 -7.38 4.49 22.69
N ILE A 55 -6.90 3.62 21.77
CA ILE A 55 -7.70 2.52 21.22
C ILE A 55 -8.15 1.57 22.33
N THR A 56 -7.24 1.23 23.26
CA THR A 56 -7.56 0.38 24.41
C THR A 56 -8.56 1.04 25.36
N ALA A 57 -8.42 2.34 25.63
CA ALA A 57 -9.35 3.10 26.47
C ALA A 57 -10.76 3.19 25.86
N LEU A 58 -10.87 3.14 24.54
CA LEU A 58 -12.14 3.05 23.81
C LEU A 58 -12.75 1.64 23.82
N GLY A 59 -12.09 0.66 24.43
CA GLY A 59 -12.56 -0.74 24.47
C GLY A 59 -12.39 -1.50 23.15
N LEU A 60 -11.59 -0.98 22.23
CA LEU A 60 -11.33 -1.64 20.94
C LEU A 60 -10.13 -2.60 21.06
N PRO A 61 -10.23 -3.80 20.47
CA PRO A 61 -9.13 -4.77 20.51
C PRO A 61 -7.96 -4.31 19.63
N ILE A 62 -6.74 -4.62 20.08
CA ILE A 62 -5.51 -4.42 19.32
C ILE A 62 -4.88 -5.79 19.08
N VAL A 63 -4.58 -6.10 17.84
CA VAL A 63 -3.85 -7.29 17.44
C VAL A 63 -2.46 -6.89 16.96
N GLN A 64 -1.43 -7.37 17.65
CA GLN A 64 -0.05 -7.14 17.23
C GLN A 64 0.29 -8.13 16.12
N ALA A 65 0.48 -7.62 14.90
CA ALA A 65 0.93 -8.44 13.78
C ALA A 65 2.36 -8.97 14.02
N PRO A 66 2.64 -10.25 13.75
CA PRO A 66 3.99 -10.80 13.87
C PRO A 66 4.96 -10.25 12.82
N SER A 67 4.43 -9.73 11.71
CA SER A 67 5.18 -9.10 10.63
C SER A 67 4.40 -7.94 10.06
N GLU A 68 3.67 -8.14 8.95
CA GLU A 68 2.93 -7.08 8.25
C GLU A 68 1.48 -6.99 8.71
N GLY A 69 1.02 -5.76 8.93
CA GLY A 69 -0.37 -5.50 9.28
C GLY A 69 -1.34 -5.99 8.21
N GLU A 70 -1.02 -5.76 6.94
CA GLU A 70 -1.82 -6.19 5.79
C GLU A 70 -1.98 -7.71 5.72
N ALA A 71 -0.91 -8.47 5.96
CA ALA A 71 -0.96 -9.93 6.01
C ALA A 71 -1.80 -10.42 7.20
N GLN A 72 -1.66 -9.79 8.38
CA GLN A 72 -2.44 -10.12 9.56
C GLN A 72 -3.93 -9.83 9.37
N THR A 73 -4.27 -8.67 8.81
CA THR A 73 -5.69 -8.34 8.56
C THR A 73 -6.29 -9.25 7.51
N ALA A 74 -5.55 -9.59 6.44
CA ALA A 74 -5.99 -10.56 5.44
C ALA A 74 -6.27 -11.94 6.07
N HIS A 75 -5.39 -12.41 6.96
CA HIS A 75 -5.57 -13.67 7.70
C HIS A 75 -6.84 -13.64 8.56
N MET A 76 -7.06 -12.57 9.32
CA MET A 76 -8.25 -12.43 10.17
C MET A 76 -9.55 -12.42 9.35
N VAL A 77 -9.57 -11.74 8.20
CA VAL A 77 -10.77 -11.73 7.32
C VAL A 77 -11.01 -13.12 6.72
N LYS A 78 -9.95 -13.83 6.31
CA LYS A 78 -10.05 -15.20 5.78
C LYS A 78 -10.60 -16.19 6.81
N ASN A 79 -10.24 -16.03 8.08
CA ASN A 79 -10.70 -16.88 9.17
C ASN A 79 -12.09 -16.50 9.71
N GLY A 80 -12.65 -15.37 9.28
CA GLY A 80 -13.92 -14.89 9.79
C GLY A 80 -13.86 -14.11 11.10
N ASP A 81 -12.64 -13.80 11.59
CA ASP A 81 -12.40 -12.99 12.79
C ASP A 81 -12.74 -11.50 12.54
N ALA A 82 -12.71 -11.08 11.29
CA ALA A 82 -13.06 -9.75 10.84
C ALA A 82 -13.87 -9.81 9.53
N TYR A 83 -14.76 -8.84 9.33
CA TYR A 83 -15.58 -8.76 8.11
C TYR A 83 -14.78 -8.31 6.89
N ALA A 84 -13.90 -7.31 7.05
CA ALA A 84 -13.12 -6.73 5.97
C ALA A 84 -11.81 -6.15 6.51
N SER A 85 -10.80 -6.06 5.66
CA SER A 85 -9.61 -5.24 5.92
C SER A 85 -9.85 -3.81 5.45
N VAL A 86 -9.51 -2.83 6.28
CA VAL A 86 -9.56 -1.40 5.91
C VAL A 86 -8.14 -0.90 5.71
N SER A 87 -7.74 -0.70 4.46
CA SER A 87 -6.40 -0.20 4.11
C SER A 87 -6.44 0.65 2.84
N GLN A 88 -5.44 1.50 2.65
CA GLN A 88 -5.20 2.19 1.39
C GLN A 88 -4.35 1.34 0.44
N ASP A 89 -3.74 0.27 0.94
CA ASP A 89 -2.83 -0.58 0.21
C ASP A 89 -3.55 -1.78 -0.42
N TYR A 90 -3.20 -2.11 -1.65
CA TYR A 90 -3.72 -3.26 -2.36
C TYR A 90 -3.02 -4.58 -1.99
N ASP A 91 -1.94 -4.54 -1.22
CA ASP A 91 -1.18 -5.72 -0.81
C ASP A 91 -2.06 -6.73 -0.04
N ASN A 92 -3.11 -6.24 0.63
CA ASN A 92 -4.14 -7.09 1.24
C ASN A 92 -4.72 -8.12 0.27
N LEU A 93 -4.93 -7.75 -1.00
CA LEU A 93 -5.47 -8.66 -2.03
C LEU A 93 -4.45 -9.74 -2.40
N ILE A 94 -3.16 -9.37 -2.43
CA ILE A 94 -2.07 -10.33 -2.71
C ILE A 94 -1.94 -11.33 -1.56
N PHE A 95 -2.18 -10.89 -0.32
CA PHE A 95 -2.28 -11.79 0.85
C PHE A 95 -3.59 -12.61 0.88
N GLY A 96 -4.43 -12.45 -0.13
CA GLY A 96 -5.67 -13.20 -0.30
C GLY A 96 -6.82 -12.70 0.57
N CYS A 97 -6.83 -11.43 0.97
CA CYS A 97 -7.94 -10.84 1.72
C CYS A 97 -9.24 -10.87 0.90
N PRO A 98 -10.31 -11.51 1.37
CA PRO A 98 -11.56 -11.60 0.62
C PRO A 98 -12.22 -10.25 0.36
N VAL A 99 -12.17 -9.34 1.34
CA VAL A 99 -12.85 -8.03 1.30
C VAL A 99 -11.89 -6.94 1.76
N LEU A 100 -11.56 -6.01 0.86
CA LEU A 100 -10.77 -4.81 1.14
C LEU A 100 -11.68 -3.58 1.04
N VAL A 101 -11.68 -2.74 2.08
CA VAL A 101 -12.36 -1.44 2.07
C VAL A 101 -11.31 -0.34 2.01
N ARG A 102 -11.40 0.51 1.00
CA ARG A 102 -10.52 1.66 0.84
C ARG A 102 -11.25 2.96 1.12
N ASN A 103 -10.50 4.00 1.44
CA ASN A 103 -11.00 5.36 1.66
C ASN A 103 -12.06 5.49 2.78
N LEU A 104 -12.18 4.53 3.68
CA LEU A 104 -13.19 4.58 4.75
C LEU A 104 -12.98 5.78 5.70
N SER A 105 -11.71 6.10 6.01
CA SER A 105 -11.32 7.20 6.90
C SER A 105 -11.04 8.52 6.18
N ILE A 106 -11.15 8.55 4.84
CA ILE A 106 -10.89 9.77 4.07
C ILE A 106 -12.20 10.52 3.88
N GLU A 107 -12.45 11.48 4.77
CA GLU A 107 -13.57 12.41 4.56
C GLU A 107 -13.20 13.48 3.54
N GLY A 108 -14.13 13.75 2.61
CA GLY A 108 -14.15 14.96 1.80
C GLY A 108 -13.62 14.82 0.40
N ARG A 109 -12.72 15.73 0.01
CA ARG A 109 -12.35 15.97 -1.38
C ARG A 109 -10.85 15.76 -1.57
N ARG A 110 -10.47 14.95 -2.52
CA ARG A 110 -9.08 14.79 -2.95
C ARG A 110 -8.80 15.72 -4.12
N LYS A 111 -7.73 16.51 -4.04
CA LYS A 111 -7.28 17.34 -5.16
C LYS A 111 -6.87 16.45 -6.33
N LYS A 112 -7.40 16.73 -7.52
CA LYS A 112 -6.96 16.04 -8.75
C LYS A 112 -5.55 16.49 -9.10
N THR A 113 -4.69 15.55 -9.44
CA THR A 113 -3.31 15.84 -9.85
C THR A 113 -3.31 16.76 -11.08
N GLY A 114 -2.54 17.84 -11.03
CA GLY A 114 -2.39 18.78 -12.14
C GLY A 114 -3.56 19.77 -12.34
N THR A 115 -4.55 19.81 -11.44
CA THR A 115 -5.68 20.75 -11.53
C THR A 115 -6.01 21.38 -10.18
N LEU A 116 -6.78 22.48 -10.20
CA LEU A 116 -7.36 23.08 -9.00
C LEU A 116 -8.68 22.40 -8.58
N ALA A 117 -9.14 21.42 -9.34
CA ALA A 117 -10.38 20.73 -9.08
C ALA A 117 -10.23 19.65 -7.99
N PHE A 118 -11.30 19.46 -7.22
CA PHE A 118 -11.39 18.43 -6.19
C PHE A 118 -12.35 17.33 -6.65
N GLN A 119 -12.01 16.09 -6.29
CA GLN A 119 -12.90 14.96 -6.49
C GLN A 119 -13.38 14.47 -5.12
N LYS A 120 -14.69 14.22 -5.00
CA LYS A 120 -15.24 13.57 -3.83
C LYS A 120 -14.66 12.16 -3.72
N VAL A 121 -14.17 11.82 -2.54
CA VAL A 121 -13.68 10.46 -2.24
C VAL A 121 -14.78 9.75 -1.47
N ASN A 122 -15.21 8.62 -1.99
CA ASN A 122 -16.17 7.74 -1.30
C ASN A 122 -15.43 6.47 -0.86
N PRO A 123 -15.89 5.80 0.21
CA PRO A 123 -15.45 4.45 0.52
C PRO A 123 -15.65 3.52 -0.69
N GLU A 124 -14.68 2.66 -0.90
CA GLU A 124 -14.67 1.69 -2.00
C GLU A 124 -14.51 0.29 -1.40
N VAL A 125 -15.43 -0.61 -1.73
CA VAL A 125 -15.36 -2.02 -1.34
C VAL A 125 -14.85 -2.82 -2.53
N ILE A 126 -13.79 -3.58 -2.32
CA ILE A 126 -13.15 -4.40 -3.34
C ILE A 126 -13.22 -5.85 -2.89
N MET A 127 -13.92 -6.66 -3.66
CA MET A 127 -13.98 -8.11 -3.47
C MET A 127 -12.84 -8.76 -4.25
N LEU A 128 -12.02 -9.58 -3.59
CA LEU A 128 -10.94 -10.31 -4.26
C LEU A 128 -11.47 -11.16 -5.43
N GLN A 129 -12.62 -11.81 -5.24
CA GLN A 129 -13.23 -12.63 -6.28
C GLN A 129 -13.57 -11.84 -7.54
N ASP A 130 -14.03 -10.59 -7.40
CA ASP A 130 -14.33 -9.73 -8.55
C ASP A 130 -13.04 -9.34 -9.28
N VAL A 131 -11.97 -9.05 -8.53
CA VAL A 131 -10.65 -8.74 -9.11
C VAL A 131 -10.12 -9.94 -9.91
N LEU A 132 -10.16 -11.13 -9.34
CA LEU A 132 -9.70 -12.35 -10.00
C LEU A 132 -10.52 -12.65 -11.26
N THR A 133 -11.83 -12.53 -11.18
CA THR A 133 -12.75 -12.74 -12.31
C THR A 133 -12.49 -11.73 -13.43
N ASN A 134 -12.33 -10.45 -13.11
CA ASN A 134 -12.10 -9.40 -14.10
C ASN A 134 -10.73 -9.54 -14.78
N LEU A 135 -9.69 -9.91 -14.02
CA LEU A 135 -8.35 -10.14 -14.57
C LEU A 135 -8.24 -11.50 -15.29
N LYS A 136 -9.17 -12.42 -15.02
CA LYS A 136 -9.12 -13.84 -15.45
C LYS A 136 -7.86 -14.52 -14.92
N LEU A 137 -7.60 -14.35 -13.65
CA LEU A 137 -6.48 -14.92 -12.90
C LEU A 137 -7.02 -15.64 -11.67
N ASP A 138 -6.23 -16.55 -11.12
CA ASP A 138 -6.39 -17.02 -9.75
C ASP A 138 -5.43 -16.30 -8.78
N VAL A 139 -5.46 -16.71 -7.50
CA VAL A 139 -4.66 -16.07 -6.46
C VAL A 139 -3.15 -16.26 -6.69
N GLU A 140 -2.73 -17.44 -7.14
CA GLU A 140 -1.32 -17.73 -7.39
C GLU A 140 -0.79 -16.88 -8.56
N GLN A 141 -1.56 -16.78 -9.63
CA GLN A 141 -1.25 -15.91 -10.76
C GLN A 141 -1.23 -14.43 -10.36
N LEU A 142 -2.12 -13.99 -9.47
CA LEU A 142 -2.11 -12.63 -8.95
C LEU A 142 -0.82 -12.34 -8.15
N ILE A 143 -0.36 -13.28 -7.34
CA ILE A 143 0.91 -13.18 -6.61
C ILE A 143 2.08 -13.10 -7.59
N VAL A 144 2.13 -13.96 -8.60
CA VAL A 144 3.18 -13.94 -9.63
C VAL A 144 3.16 -12.62 -10.40
N LEU A 145 1.97 -12.09 -10.74
CA LEU A 145 1.83 -10.76 -11.35
C LEU A 145 2.46 -9.67 -10.47
N ALA A 146 2.19 -9.70 -9.18
CA ALA A 146 2.75 -8.74 -8.24
C ALA A 146 4.28 -8.84 -8.15
N ILE A 147 4.84 -10.05 -8.14
CA ILE A 147 6.28 -10.28 -8.16
C ILE A 147 6.92 -9.73 -9.45
N LEU A 148 6.29 -9.97 -10.60
CA LEU A 148 6.78 -9.46 -11.89
C LEU A 148 6.79 -7.93 -11.96
N VAL A 149 5.73 -7.30 -11.48
CA VAL A 149 5.56 -5.83 -11.51
C VAL A 149 6.38 -5.14 -10.43
N GLY A 150 6.54 -5.78 -9.29
CA GLY A 150 7.26 -5.30 -8.13
C GLY A 150 6.38 -5.11 -6.90
N THR A 151 6.94 -5.48 -5.77
CA THR A 151 6.37 -5.35 -4.42
C THR A 151 7.37 -4.64 -3.51
N ASP A 152 6.98 -4.39 -2.27
CA ASP A 152 7.91 -3.89 -1.24
C ASP A 152 9.09 -4.86 -1.00
N TYR A 153 8.94 -6.14 -1.33
CA TYR A 153 9.98 -7.18 -1.19
C TYR A 153 10.95 -7.23 -2.37
N ASN A 154 10.50 -6.85 -3.58
CA ASN A 154 11.31 -6.73 -4.78
C ASN A 154 11.01 -5.42 -5.53
N PRO A 155 11.46 -4.27 -4.98
CA PRO A 155 11.13 -2.96 -5.53
C PRO A 155 11.55 -2.81 -7.00
N GLY A 156 10.57 -2.51 -7.84
CA GLY A 156 10.77 -2.34 -9.29
C GLY A 156 10.55 -3.60 -10.12
N GLY A 157 10.28 -4.75 -9.47
CA GLY A 157 9.95 -6.00 -10.17
C GLY A 157 11.01 -6.49 -11.16
N VAL A 158 10.55 -7.14 -12.20
CA VAL A 158 11.40 -7.59 -13.30
C VAL A 158 11.55 -6.46 -14.32
N LYS A 159 12.79 -6.13 -14.68
CA LYS A 159 13.09 -5.03 -15.60
C LYS A 159 12.38 -5.20 -16.94
N GLY A 160 11.60 -4.21 -17.34
CA GLY A 160 10.87 -4.21 -18.61
C GLY A 160 9.49 -4.88 -18.54
N ILE A 161 9.12 -5.46 -17.40
CA ILE A 161 7.80 -6.06 -17.20
C ILE A 161 6.91 -5.12 -16.36
N GLY A 162 5.93 -4.50 -17.04
CA GLY A 162 4.86 -3.75 -16.38
C GLY A 162 3.58 -4.58 -16.28
N PRO A 163 2.51 -4.02 -15.66
CA PRO A 163 1.26 -4.75 -15.43
C PRO A 163 0.65 -5.39 -16.69
N LYS A 164 0.67 -4.68 -17.82
CA LYS A 164 0.14 -5.20 -19.10
C LYS A 164 0.94 -6.37 -19.63
N THR A 165 2.27 -6.27 -19.58
CA THR A 165 3.19 -7.34 -20.03
C THR A 165 3.08 -8.54 -19.12
N GLY A 166 3.06 -8.33 -17.78
CA GLY A 166 2.89 -9.41 -16.81
C GLY A 166 1.57 -10.17 -17.00
N LEU A 167 0.45 -9.46 -17.18
CA LEU A 167 -0.84 -10.09 -17.49
C LEU A 167 -0.81 -10.90 -18.78
N LYS A 168 -0.12 -10.41 -19.81
CA LYS A 168 0.01 -11.13 -21.08
C LYS A 168 0.78 -12.43 -20.89
N LEU A 169 1.93 -12.39 -20.19
CA LEU A 169 2.74 -13.55 -19.88
C LEU A 169 1.95 -14.63 -19.12
N LEU A 170 1.21 -14.21 -18.08
CA LEU A 170 0.37 -15.13 -17.31
C LEU A 170 -0.74 -15.78 -18.14
N LYS A 171 -1.31 -15.06 -19.09
CA LYS A 171 -2.32 -15.61 -20.01
C LYS A 171 -1.71 -16.56 -21.05
N GLU A 172 -0.46 -16.34 -21.47
CA GLU A 172 0.25 -17.20 -22.42
C GLU A 172 0.76 -18.50 -21.77
N HIS A 173 1.29 -18.41 -20.55
CA HIS A 173 1.94 -19.53 -19.86
C HIS A 173 1.09 -20.21 -18.78
N GLY A 174 -0.05 -19.59 -18.38
CA GLY A 174 -0.91 -20.13 -17.36
C GLY A 174 -0.20 -20.29 -16.02
N HIS A 175 -0.07 -21.53 -15.53
CA HIS A 175 0.65 -21.90 -14.31
C HIS A 175 2.08 -22.38 -14.54
N ASP A 176 2.59 -22.31 -15.76
CA ASP A 176 4.01 -22.57 -16.02
C ASP A 176 4.85 -21.36 -15.61
N PHE A 177 4.96 -21.17 -14.29
CA PHE A 177 5.69 -20.05 -13.72
C PHE A 177 7.20 -20.13 -14.00
N GLU A 178 7.74 -21.35 -14.14
CA GLU A 178 9.14 -21.54 -14.47
C GLU A 178 9.47 -20.95 -15.86
N ALA A 179 8.62 -21.19 -16.83
CA ALA A 179 8.78 -20.59 -18.17
C ALA A 179 8.68 -19.06 -18.17
N ILE A 180 7.93 -18.48 -17.22
CA ILE A 180 7.81 -17.02 -17.09
C ILE A 180 9.10 -16.40 -16.54
N PHE A 181 9.76 -17.05 -15.57
CA PHE A 181 10.96 -16.52 -14.91
C PHE A 181 12.28 -16.88 -15.60
N THR A 182 12.28 -17.79 -16.59
CA THR A 182 13.48 -18.20 -17.35
C THR A 182 13.71 -17.36 -18.62
N LYS A 183 12.79 -16.49 -18.98
CA LYS A 183 12.93 -15.52 -20.09
C LYS A 183 13.54 -14.21 -19.62
#